data_558dbb2cfe01c96e8b84ebd2b3ea067a
#
_entry.id   558dbb2cfe01c96e8b84ebd2b3ea067a
#
_cell.length_a   1.000
_cell.length_b   1.000
_cell.length_c   1.000
_cell.angle_alpha   90.00
_cell.angle_beta   90.00
_cell.angle_gamma   90.00
#
_symmetry.space_group_name_H-M   'P 1'
#
loop_
_entity.id
_entity.type
_entity.pdbx_description
1 polymer ?
#
loop_
_entity_poly.entity_id
_entity_poly.type
_entity_poly.pdbx_seq_one_letter_code
_entity_poly.pdbx_strand_id
1 'polypeptide(L)'
;MIRTLTVAATALVAMLALALPAVSATPTYKGTVGPGFTIKMATKPTKAGKIKLVVSDKSPQHNFHLTGPGVNVKTSVGQSGTKTFTITLKKGTYKFMCDPHASFMKGSFKVG
;
A
#
# COMPACT_ATOMS: atom_id res chain seq x y z
N MET A 1 -47.95 34.72 -51.63
CA MET A 1 -46.58 34.30 -51.33
C MET A 1 -46.53 33.90 -49.85
N ILE A 2 -46.50 32.65 -49.60
CA ILE A 2 -46.39 32.10 -48.21
C ILE A 2 -44.91 31.89 -47.92
N ARG A 3 -44.35 32.68 -47.00
CA ARG A 3 -43.00 32.44 -46.50
C ARG A 3 -43.08 31.46 -45.36
N THR A 4 -42.59 30.22 -45.58
CA THR A 4 -42.41 29.23 -44.54
C THR A 4 -41.18 29.60 -43.73
N LEU A 5 -41.40 29.99 -42.46
CA LEU A 5 -40.33 30.12 -41.48
C LEU A 5 -39.98 28.69 -40.97
N THR A 6 -38.83 28.24 -41.40
CA THR A 6 -38.26 27.01 -40.83
C THR A 6 -37.61 27.37 -39.50
N VAL A 7 -38.26 26.96 -38.40
CA VAL A 7 -37.65 27.04 -37.07
C VAL A 7 -36.72 25.87 -36.93
N ALA A 8 -35.42 26.11 -36.98
CA ALA A 8 -34.42 25.11 -36.64
C ALA A 8 -34.39 24.98 -35.14
N ALA A 9 -34.95 23.88 -34.62
CA ALA A 9 -34.82 23.51 -33.22
C ALA A 9 -33.41 22.95 -33.01
N THR A 10 -32.51 23.74 -32.47
CA THR A 10 -31.24 23.29 -31.98
C THR A 10 -31.49 22.52 -30.68
N ALA A 11 -31.47 21.19 -30.75
CA ALA A 11 -31.49 20.36 -29.58
C ALA A 11 -30.15 20.49 -28.86
N LEU A 12 -30.12 21.20 -27.73
CA LEU A 12 -28.98 21.26 -26.84
C LEU A 12 -28.91 19.91 -26.09
N VAL A 13 -28.05 19.03 -26.56
CA VAL A 13 -27.75 17.80 -25.83
C VAL A 13 -26.81 18.20 -24.68
N ALA A 14 -27.38 18.39 -23.49
CA ALA A 14 -26.59 18.51 -22.28
C ALA A 14 -25.97 17.14 -21.99
N MET A 15 -24.68 16.97 -22.30
CA MET A 15 -23.92 15.82 -21.81
C MET A 15 -23.74 16.00 -20.31
N LEU A 16 -24.54 15.26 -19.53
CA LEU A 16 -24.30 15.09 -18.11
C LEU A 16 -23.08 14.18 -17.98
N ALA A 17 -21.91 14.76 -17.75
CA ALA A 17 -20.73 13.99 -17.36
C ALA A 17 -20.96 13.49 -15.94
N LEU A 18 -21.32 12.19 -15.82
CA LEU A 18 -21.30 11.51 -14.54
C LEU A 18 -19.85 11.39 -14.10
N ALA A 19 -19.42 12.27 -13.19
CA ALA A 19 -18.16 12.13 -12.50
C ALA A 19 -18.25 10.89 -11.59
N LEU A 20 -17.63 9.78 -12.01
CA LEU A 20 -17.43 8.64 -11.13
C LEU A 20 -16.47 9.06 -10.01
N PRO A 21 -16.76 8.73 -8.73
CA PRO A 21 -15.82 8.99 -7.66
C PRO A 21 -14.49 8.30 -7.98
N ALA A 22 -13.40 9.05 -7.90
CA ALA A 22 -12.07 8.49 -8.07
C ALA A 22 -11.82 7.46 -6.96
N VAL A 23 -11.64 6.19 -7.33
CA VAL A 23 -11.21 5.15 -6.41
C VAL A 23 -9.70 5.26 -6.27
N SER A 24 -9.22 5.67 -5.11
CA SER A 24 -7.79 5.69 -4.82
C SER A 24 -7.26 4.25 -4.83
N ALA A 25 -6.19 4.02 -5.58
CA ALA A 25 -5.48 2.75 -5.53
C ALA A 25 -4.94 2.50 -4.12
N THR A 26 -4.94 1.24 -3.68
CA THR A 26 -4.32 0.85 -2.42
C THR A 26 -2.81 1.11 -2.48
N PRO A 27 -2.24 1.91 -1.57
CA PRO A 27 -0.81 2.20 -1.58
C PRO A 27 0.01 0.93 -1.36
N THR A 28 1.16 0.86 -2.02
CA THR A 28 2.12 -0.24 -1.88
C THR A 28 3.39 0.27 -1.21
N TYR A 29 3.82 -0.44 -0.17
CA TYR A 29 5.07 -0.19 0.54
C TYR A 29 5.97 -1.41 0.43
N LYS A 30 7.27 -1.19 0.32
CA LYS A 30 8.25 -2.26 0.14
C LYS A 30 9.13 -2.41 1.37
N GLY A 31 9.20 -3.62 1.88
CA GLY A 31 10.17 -4.05 2.89
C GLY A 31 11.23 -4.94 2.25
N THR A 32 12.45 -4.84 2.72
CA THR A 32 13.58 -5.66 2.26
C THR A 32 14.33 -6.20 3.45
N VAL A 33 14.70 -7.47 3.42
CA VAL A 33 15.55 -8.09 4.42
C VAL A 33 16.65 -8.91 3.75
N GLY A 34 17.89 -8.72 4.23
CA GLY A 34 19.05 -9.35 3.65
C GLY A 34 19.50 -8.74 2.31
N PRO A 35 20.51 -9.40 1.62
CA PRO A 35 21.16 -10.67 1.98
C PRO A 35 22.07 -10.60 3.21
N GLY A 36 22.62 -9.44 3.55
CA GLY A 36 23.37 -9.22 4.78
C GLY A 36 22.48 -9.01 6.00
N PHE A 37 23.05 -8.55 7.09
CA PHE A 37 22.31 -8.24 8.32
C PHE A 37 21.61 -6.89 8.24
N THR A 38 20.76 -6.73 7.23
CA THR A 38 20.03 -5.48 6.95
C THR A 38 18.54 -5.74 6.83
N ILE A 39 17.76 -4.82 7.35
CA ILE A 39 16.31 -4.77 7.20
C ILE A 39 15.88 -3.32 7.01
N LYS A 40 15.00 -3.06 6.07
CA LYS A 40 14.54 -1.69 5.81
C LYS A 40 13.17 -1.64 5.14
N MET A 41 12.53 -0.50 5.30
CA MET A 41 11.45 -0.04 4.44
C MET A 41 11.91 1.23 3.73
N ALA A 42 11.88 1.25 2.40
CA ALA A 42 12.33 2.40 1.59
C ALA A 42 11.49 3.64 1.87
N THR A 43 10.19 3.47 1.97
CA THR A 43 9.22 4.49 2.38
C THR A 43 8.37 3.91 3.49
N LYS A 44 8.21 4.68 4.57
CA LYS A 44 7.41 4.27 5.72
C LYS A 44 6.01 4.86 5.64
N PRO A 45 4.94 4.06 5.89
CA PRO A 45 3.59 4.59 5.96
C PRO A 45 3.44 5.62 7.08
N THR A 46 2.61 6.65 6.84
CA THR A 46 2.31 7.68 7.84
C THR A 46 0.82 7.82 8.12
N LYS A 47 -0.03 7.23 7.27
CA LYS A 47 -1.49 7.36 7.34
C LYS A 47 -2.14 6.01 7.60
N ALA A 48 -3.22 6.02 8.40
CA ALA A 48 -4.09 4.87 8.59
C ALA A 48 -4.79 4.48 7.28
N GLY A 49 -5.14 3.22 7.16
CA GLY A 49 -5.86 2.67 6.02
C GLY A 49 -5.26 1.40 5.48
N LYS A 50 -5.91 0.85 4.47
CA LYS A 50 -5.47 -0.37 3.80
C LYS A 50 -4.23 -0.09 2.95
N ILE A 51 -3.22 -0.96 3.10
CA ILE A 51 -2.00 -0.94 2.30
C ILE A 51 -1.63 -2.35 1.82
N LYS A 52 -0.79 -2.41 0.80
CA LYS A 52 -0.05 -3.61 0.42
C LYS A 52 1.39 -3.47 0.91
N LEU A 53 1.86 -4.45 1.64
CA LEU A 53 3.26 -4.58 2.03
C LEU A 53 3.89 -5.69 1.20
N VAL A 54 4.81 -5.31 0.32
CA VAL A 54 5.58 -6.24 -0.51
C VAL A 54 6.94 -6.43 0.13
N VAL A 55 7.20 -7.62 0.61
CA VAL A 55 8.46 -7.97 1.27
C VAL A 55 9.34 -8.76 0.32
N SER A 56 10.56 -8.24 0.08
CA SER A 56 11.62 -8.96 -0.61
C SER A 56 12.59 -9.53 0.43
N ASP A 57 12.48 -10.83 0.66
CA ASP A 57 13.38 -11.57 1.54
C ASP A 57 14.48 -12.21 0.70
N LYS A 58 15.70 -11.73 0.88
CA LYS A 58 16.87 -12.10 0.07
C LYS A 58 17.76 -13.15 0.72
N SER A 59 17.34 -13.71 1.86
CA SER A 59 18.15 -14.69 2.58
C SER A 59 17.29 -15.65 3.40
N PRO A 60 17.55 -16.96 3.31
CA PRO A 60 16.87 -17.95 4.16
C PRO A 60 17.26 -17.88 5.62
N GLN A 61 18.23 -17.04 6.00
CA GLN A 61 18.67 -16.83 7.38
C GLN A 61 17.87 -15.74 8.11
N HIS A 62 17.04 -15.01 7.39
CA HIS A 62 16.29 -13.86 7.91
C HIS A 62 14.80 -14.03 7.66
N ASN A 63 14.02 -13.17 8.31
CA ASN A 63 12.63 -12.93 7.98
C ASN A 63 12.29 -11.46 8.15
N PHE A 64 11.11 -11.09 7.71
CA PHE A 64 10.54 -9.76 7.92
C PHE A 64 9.26 -9.92 8.73
N HIS A 65 9.26 -9.41 9.94
CA HIS A 65 8.16 -9.50 10.87
C HIS A 65 7.66 -8.10 11.21
N LEU A 66 6.43 -7.78 10.83
CA LEU A 66 5.79 -6.50 11.13
C LEU A 66 4.74 -6.69 12.21
N THR A 67 4.83 -5.91 13.28
CA THR A 67 3.87 -5.89 14.39
C THR A 67 3.42 -4.46 14.70
N GLY A 68 2.21 -4.32 15.15
CA GLY A 68 1.63 -3.06 15.58
C GLY A 68 0.14 -3.19 15.80
N PRO A 69 -0.60 -2.08 15.99
CA PRO A 69 -2.04 -2.14 16.22
C PRO A 69 -2.80 -2.92 15.15
N GLY A 70 -3.38 -4.07 15.53
CA GLY A 70 -4.16 -4.93 14.63
C GLY A 70 -3.36 -5.66 13.54
N VAL A 71 -2.02 -5.65 13.59
CA VAL A 71 -1.15 -6.25 12.59
C VAL A 71 -0.09 -7.13 13.24
N ASN A 72 0.03 -8.34 12.72
CA ASN A 72 1.10 -9.27 13.03
C ASN A 72 1.30 -10.18 11.82
N VAL A 73 2.21 -9.80 10.94
CA VAL A 73 2.52 -10.53 9.70
C VAL A 73 4.01 -10.75 9.59
N LYS A 74 4.39 -11.91 9.07
CA LYS A 74 5.80 -12.28 8.92
C LYS A 74 6.04 -13.19 7.75
N THR A 75 7.23 -13.09 7.19
CA THR A 75 7.80 -14.11 6.31
C THR A 75 8.44 -15.21 7.14
N SER A 76 8.70 -16.36 6.53
CA SER A 76 9.29 -17.50 7.22
C SER A 76 10.81 -17.44 7.18
N VAL A 77 11.45 -17.69 8.33
CA VAL A 77 12.88 -18.00 8.37
C VAL A 77 13.09 -19.34 7.67
N GLY A 78 14.14 -19.46 6.88
CA GLY A 78 14.43 -20.65 6.09
C GLY A 78 13.91 -20.59 4.65
N GLN A 79 13.18 -19.52 4.30
CA GLN A 79 12.71 -19.27 2.95
C GLN A 79 13.21 -17.91 2.47
N SER A 80 13.22 -17.72 1.16
CA SER A 80 13.51 -16.45 0.50
C SER A 80 12.47 -16.20 -0.60
N GLY A 81 12.47 -14.99 -1.15
CA GLY A 81 11.56 -14.60 -2.21
C GLY A 81 10.67 -13.43 -1.82
N THR A 82 9.70 -13.13 -2.65
CA THR A 82 8.79 -11.99 -2.46
C THR A 82 7.46 -12.46 -1.92
N LYS A 83 6.97 -11.78 -0.87
CA LYS A 83 5.66 -12.02 -0.30
C LYS A 83 4.90 -10.72 -0.14
N THR A 84 3.62 -10.74 -0.50
CA THR A 84 2.72 -9.58 -0.37
C THR A 84 1.71 -9.81 0.73
N PHE A 85 1.59 -8.83 1.62
CA PHE A 85 0.55 -8.77 2.64
C PHE A 85 -0.39 -7.62 2.36
N THR A 86 -1.69 -7.84 2.48
CA THR A 86 -2.68 -6.77 2.52
C THR A 86 -3.10 -6.57 3.96
N ILE A 87 -2.82 -5.39 4.50
CA ILE A 87 -3.05 -5.06 5.92
C ILE A 87 -3.74 -3.71 6.05
N THR A 88 -4.41 -3.51 7.17
CA THR A 88 -5.02 -2.22 7.50
C THR A 88 -4.27 -1.60 8.67
N LEU A 89 -3.67 -0.44 8.42
CA LEU A 89 -2.94 0.30 9.44
C LEU A 89 -3.90 1.18 10.25
N LYS A 90 -3.69 1.19 11.54
CA LYS A 90 -4.35 2.08 12.51
C LYS A 90 -3.34 3.07 13.07
N LYS A 91 -3.82 4.15 13.66
CA LYS A 91 -2.98 5.08 14.43
C LYS A 91 -2.16 4.32 15.47
N GLY A 92 -0.87 4.58 15.54
CA GLY A 92 0.04 3.97 16.51
C GLY A 92 1.43 3.72 15.95
N THR A 93 2.22 3.01 16.74
CA THR A 93 3.59 2.65 16.39
C THR A 93 3.66 1.22 15.89
N TYR A 94 4.34 1.05 14.78
CA TYR A 94 4.63 -0.24 14.15
C TYR A 94 6.12 -0.53 14.24
N LYS A 95 6.44 -1.79 14.47
CA LYS A 95 7.83 -2.27 14.51
C LYS A 95 8.01 -3.37 13.48
N PHE A 96 9.14 -3.37 12.80
CA PHE A 96 9.53 -4.46 11.92
C PHE A 96 10.92 -4.96 12.33
N MET A 97 11.12 -6.27 12.23
CA MET A 97 12.33 -6.93 12.69
C MET A 97 12.56 -8.24 11.95
N CYS A 98 13.81 -8.71 12.01
CA CYS A 98 14.15 -10.08 11.73
C CYS A 98 14.15 -10.83 13.07
N ASP A 99 13.31 -11.85 13.24
CA ASP A 99 13.15 -12.51 14.53
C ASP A 99 14.46 -13.10 15.08
N PRO A 100 15.29 -13.84 14.29
CA PRO A 100 16.58 -14.34 14.80
C PRO A 100 17.57 -13.24 15.19
N HIS A 101 17.40 -12.02 14.68
CA HIS A 101 18.35 -10.93 14.87
C HIS A 101 17.66 -9.64 15.36
N ALA A 102 16.59 -9.80 16.14
CA ALA A 102 15.74 -8.69 16.56
C ALA A 102 16.45 -7.61 17.40
N SER A 103 17.61 -7.92 17.98
CA SER A 103 18.39 -6.96 18.76
C SER A 103 19.02 -5.85 17.91
N PHE A 104 19.25 -6.09 16.61
CA PHE A 104 19.89 -5.12 15.72
C PHE A 104 19.29 -5.01 14.32
N MET A 105 18.61 -6.06 13.82
CA MET A 105 17.85 -6.00 12.56
C MET A 105 16.41 -5.58 12.85
N LYS A 106 16.19 -4.29 12.98
CA LYS A 106 14.89 -3.72 13.35
C LYS A 106 14.72 -2.29 12.87
N GLY A 107 13.47 -1.87 12.80
CA GLY A 107 13.06 -0.51 12.55
C GLY A 107 11.65 -0.26 13.03
N SER A 108 11.19 0.96 12.88
CA SER A 108 9.84 1.35 13.29
C SER A 108 9.32 2.51 12.45
N PHE A 109 8.00 2.70 12.50
CA PHE A 109 7.33 3.87 11.95
C PHE A 109 6.08 4.20 12.76
N LYS A 110 5.64 5.43 12.66
CA LYS A 110 4.41 5.92 13.29
C LYS A 110 3.35 6.26 12.26
N VAL A 111 2.14 5.81 12.54
CA VAL A 111 0.92 6.17 11.83
C VAL A 111 0.10 7.10 12.73
N GLY A 112 -0.17 8.30 12.23
CA GLY A 112 -0.81 9.31 13.05
C GLY A 112 -1.94 10.02 12.40
#